data_3dcf69057592d2180f7270f4ab6e1740
#
_entry.id   3dcf69057592d2180f7270f4ab6e1740
#
_cell.length_a   1.000
_cell.length_b   1.000
_cell.length_c   1.000
_cell.angle_alpha   90.00
_cell.angle_beta   90.00
_cell.angle_gamma   90.00
#
_symmetry.space_group_name_H-M   'P 1'
#
loop_
_entity.id
_entity.type
_entity.pdbx_description
1 polymer ?
#
loop_
_entity_poly.entity_id
_entity_poly.type
_entity_poly.pdbx_seq_one_letter_code
_entity_poly.pdbx_strand_id
1 'polypeptide(L)'
;MLFGLGFVLLLLVSGCGAKPISLMNAPLDTGLEAPIKPTPEELRTSKSFVAFVPVQFSENLSRYHKALSVSFVQSVLEEHGDLKIIDDVRVERALNSSQFAPLRTSLEKNKLRRIDDELVSQTIELGKWLRVRYIVLMSVQSSPRKVSSTEWSTYISFRIYRVEDPVKNEMNHEFTYVFSESSDLWEEVGGLVRGRFPLGGFIVESRANRLYVRVNLGRLSRITEDQVCKIFRRVVKEKKGSNGKAITSIEFDRIGHLKLFNVQEDFSWGIVPSNFRTAILNGDAVRCY
;
A
#
# COMPACT_ATOMS: atom_id res chain seq x y z
N MET A 1 31.54 48.15 -45.43
CA MET A 1 31.75 46.82 -46.00
C MET A 1 32.83 46.09 -45.21
N LEU A 2 32.49 45.24 -44.31
CA LEU A 2 33.43 44.28 -43.75
C LEU A 2 32.59 43.07 -43.28
N PHE A 3 32.75 41.92 -43.94
CA PHE A 3 32.17 40.67 -43.66
C PHE A 3 32.83 40.03 -42.44
N GLY A 4 32.08 39.77 -41.39
CA GLY A 4 32.51 38.95 -40.24
C GLY A 4 32.06 37.50 -40.42
N LEU A 5 33.00 36.62 -40.72
CA LEU A 5 32.80 35.17 -40.76
C LEU A 5 32.66 34.65 -39.32
N GLY A 6 31.46 34.25 -38.96
CA GLY A 6 31.21 33.52 -37.73
C GLY A 6 31.54 32.03 -37.88
N PHE A 7 32.57 31.58 -37.23
CA PHE A 7 33.00 30.18 -37.15
C PHE A 7 32.12 29.45 -36.15
N VAL A 8 31.14 28.70 -36.67
CA VAL A 8 30.32 27.81 -35.82
C VAL A 8 31.11 26.54 -35.56
N LEU A 9 31.66 26.44 -34.34
CA LEU A 9 32.34 25.24 -33.88
C LEU A 9 31.26 24.20 -33.47
N LEU A 10 30.96 23.28 -34.38
CA LEU A 10 30.15 22.09 -34.10
C LEU A 10 30.98 21.13 -33.25
N LEU A 11 30.78 21.18 -31.93
CA LEU A 11 31.24 20.14 -31.01
C LEU A 11 30.43 18.87 -31.23
N LEU A 12 30.93 17.99 -32.09
CA LEU A 12 30.52 16.60 -32.19
C LEU A 12 30.91 15.91 -30.89
N VAL A 13 30.01 15.90 -29.90
CA VAL A 13 30.08 14.99 -28.78
C VAL A 13 29.75 13.61 -29.31
N SER A 14 30.76 12.88 -29.75
CA SER A 14 30.71 11.44 -29.99
C SER A 14 30.56 10.73 -28.67
N GLY A 15 29.36 10.78 -28.11
CA GLY A 15 28.97 9.87 -27.07
C GLY A 15 29.03 8.45 -27.60
N CYS A 16 29.91 7.61 -27.11
CA CYS A 16 29.85 6.17 -27.29
C CYS A 16 28.51 5.68 -26.74
N GLY A 17 27.45 5.84 -27.51
CA GLY A 17 26.15 5.27 -27.26
C GLY A 17 26.24 3.77 -27.42
N ALA A 18 26.56 3.05 -26.36
CA ALA A 18 26.27 1.62 -26.31
C ALA A 18 24.81 1.48 -26.76
N LYS A 19 24.58 0.79 -27.89
CA LYS A 19 23.22 0.53 -28.38
C LYS A 19 22.44 -0.05 -27.21
N PRO A 20 21.24 0.46 -26.87
CA PRO A 20 20.44 -0.10 -25.81
C PRO A 20 20.23 -1.58 -26.13
N ILE A 21 20.73 -2.46 -25.25
CA ILE A 21 20.52 -3.89 -25.39
C ILE A 21 19.01 -4.08 -25.40
N SER A 22 18.48 -4.61 -26.50
CA SER A 22 17.07 -4.94 -26.58
C SER A 22 16.74 -5.84 -25.39
N LEU A 23 15.74 -5.48 -24.60
CA LEU A 23 15.30 -6.28 -23.44
C LEU A 23 15.08 -7.75 -23.80
N MET A 24 14.59 -8.04 -25.00
CA MET A 24 14.36 -9.39 -25.53
C MET A 24 15.66 -10.21 -25.69
N ASN A 25 16.77 -9.52 -26.00
CA ASN A 25 18.08 -10.16 -26.23
C ASN A 25 19.00 -10.07 -25.01
N ALA A 26 18.55 -9.48 -23.91
CA ALA A 26 19.33 -9.39 -22.69
C ALA A 26 19.45 -10.76 -22.04
N PRO A 27 20.68 -11.22 -21.67
CA PRO A 27 20.88 -12.52 -21.06
C PRO A 27 20.14 -12.59 -19.70
N LEU A 28 19.53 -13.75 -19.45
CA LEU A 28 18.88 -14.05 -18.16
C LEU A 28 19.96 -14.27 -17.09
N ASP A 29 19.77 -13.63 -15.95
CA ASP A 29 20.63 -13.87 -14.79
C ASP A 29 20.10 -15.07 -14.00
N THR A 30 20.95 -16.06 -13.73
CA THR A 30 20.58 -17.31 -13.05
C THR A 30 21.23 -17.40 -11.66
N GLY A 31 20.61 -18.18 -10.77
CA GLY A 31 21.17 -18.47 -9.43
C GLY A 31 21.09 -17.32 -8.43
N LEU A 32 20.30 -16.30 -8.71
CA LEU A 32 20.21 -15.07 -7.90
C LEU A 32 18.87 -15.00 -7.15
N GLU A 33 18.72 -15.86 -6.15
CA GLU A 33 17.47 -15.97 -5.38
C GLU A 33 17.60 -15.34 -4.00
N ALA A 34 16.54 -14.64 -3.57
CA ALA A 34 16.46 -14.10 -2.22
C ALA A 34 16.34 -15.23 -1.17
N PRO A 35 16.92 -15.05 0.05
CA PRO A 35 16.86 -16.06 1.11
C PRO A 35 15.44 -16.47 1.48
N ILE A 36 14.50 -15.55 1.44
CA ILE A 36 13.08 -15.81 1.67
C ILE A 36 12.33 -15.56 0.36
N LYS A 37 11.95 -16.68 -0.29
CA LYS A 37 11.19 -16.60 -1.55
C LYS A 37 9.73 -16.23 -1.29
N PRO A 38 9.11 -15.47 -2.21
CA PRO A 38 7.66 -15.28 -2.16
C PRO A 38 6.94 -16.61 -2.41
N THR A 39 5.83 -16.80 -1.73
CA THR A 39 4.96 -17.95 -1.98
C THR A 39 4.25 -17.81 -3.33
N PRO A 40 3.77 -18.91 -3.94
CA PRO A 40 2.97 -18.84 -5.16
C PRO A 40 1.72 -17.95 -5.02
N GLU A 41 1.14 -17.90 -3.83
CA GLU A 41 0.00 -17.03 -3.51
C GLU A 41 0.40 -15.56 -3.51
N GLU A 42 1.51 -15.20 -2.85
CA GLU A 42 2.04 -13.84 -2.87
C GLU A 42 2.40 -13.35 -4.28
N LEU A 43 2.82 -14.26 -5.16
CA LEU A 43 3.11 -13.93 -6.57
C LEU A 43 1.84 -13.72 -7.41
N ARG A 44 0.72 -14.33 -7.03
CA ARG A 44 -0.55 -14.26 -7.77
C ARG A 44 -1.46 -13.13 -7.32
N THR A 45 -1.41 -12.77 -6.04
CA THR A 45 -2.30 -11.77 -5.44
C THR A 45 -1.51 -10.52 -5.09
N SER A 46 -1.66 -9.49 -5.90
CA SER A 46 -1.16 -8.14 -5.56
C SER A 46 -1.98 -7.50 -4.43
N LYS A 47 -3.28 -7.83 -4.33
CA LYS A 47 -4.20 -7.18 -3.39
C LYS A 47 -4.19 -7.79 -2.00
N SER A 48 -4.00 -6.93 -1.00
CA SER A 48 -4.13 -7.32 0.41
C SER A 48 -5.59 -7.26 0.87
N PHE A 49 -6.04 -8.30 1.58
CA PHE A 49 -7.38 -8.33 2.15
C PHE A 49 -7.49 -7.45 3.39
N VAL A 50 -8.61 -6.74 3.50
CA VAL A 50 -8.94 -5.82 4.57
C VAL A 50 -10.31 -6.14 5.14
N ALA A 51 -10.42 -6.20 6.46
CA ALA A 51 -11.70 -6.16 7.14
C ALA A 51 -12.02 -4.69 7.47
N PHE A 52 -13.19 -4.24 7.02
CA PHE A 52 -13.71 -2.92 7.32
C PHE A 52 -14.75 -3.02 8.41
N VAL A 53 -14.54 -2.30 9.52
CA VAL A 53 -15.43 -2.32 10.69
C VAL A 53 -15.93 -0.91 10.95
N PRO A 54 -17.17 -0.61 10.59
CA PRO A 54 -17.81 0.65 10.96
C PRO A 54 -18.13 0.61 12.46
N VAL A 55 -17.42 1.39 13.26
CA VAL A 55 -17.46 1.28 14.72
C VAL A 55 -18.48 2.20 15.36
N GLN A 56 -18.52 3.45 14.92
CA GLN A 56 -19.35 4.45 15.58
C GLN A 56 -19.89 5.49 14.63
N PHE A 57 -21.19 5.74 14.77
CA PHE A 57 -21.86 6.84 14.08
C PHE A 57 -22.57 7.70 15.10
N SER A 58 -22.53 9.03 14.91
CA SER A 58 -23.36 9.94 15.69
C SER A 58 -24.83 9.58 15.53
N GLU A 59 -25.60 9.62 16.63
CA GLU A 59 -27.01 9.24 16.66
C GLU A 59 -27.85 10.05 15.64
N ASN A 60 -27.52 11.32 15.47
CA ASN A 60 -28.22 12.23 14.58
C ASN A 60 -27.84 12.07 13.10
N LEU A 61 -26.93 11.16 12.78
CA LEU A 61 -26.49 10.94 11.39
C LEU A 61 -27.53 10.09 10.65
N SER A 62 -28.03 10.59 9.52
CA SER A 62 -28.98 9.85 8.70
C SER A 62 -28.33 8.56 8.14
N ARG A 63 -29.15 7.56 7.83
CA ARG A 63 -28.67 6.31 7.19
C ARG A 63 -27.95 6.58 5.86
N TYR A 64 -28.44 7.57 5.11
CA TYR A 64 -27.82 7.98 3.85
C TYR A 64 -26.40 8.51 4.04
N HIS A 65 -26.18 9.44 4.97
CA HIS A 65 -24.84 9.97 5.25
C HIS A 65 -23.89 8.92 5.83
N LYS A 66 -24.40 7.96 6.62
CA LYS A 66 -23.62 6.81 7.08
C LYS A 66 -23.11 5.98 5.91
N ALA A 67 -24.03 5.61 5.01
CA ALA A 67 -23.70 4.82 3.83
C ALA A 67 -22.70 5.52 2.91
N LEU A 68 -22.89 6.81 2.62
CA LEU A 68 -21.97 7.60 1.82
C LEU A 68 -20.57 7.66 2.43
N SER A 69 -20.47 7.92 3.74
CA SER A 69 -19.18 7.98 4.43
C SER A 69 -18.45 6.66 4.40
N VAL A 70 -19.16 5.55 4.58
CA VAL A 70 -18.60 4.19 4.49
C VAL A 70 -18.12 3.92 3.07
N SER A 71 -18.98 4.13 2.07
CA SER A 71 -18.64 3.90 0.67
C SER A 71 -17.45 4.73 0.21
N PHE A 72 -17.35 5.99 0.64
CA PHE A 72 -16.21 6.84 0.33
C PHE A 72 -14.90 6.25 0.84
N VAL A 73 -14.83 5.90 2.14
CA VAL A 73 -13.60 5.34 2.71
C VAL A 73 -13.26 3.99 2.09
N GLN A 74 -14.26 3.12 1.86
CA GLN A 74 -14.05 1.85 1.20
C GLN A 74 -13.48 2.02 -0.21
N SER A 75 -14.09 2.90 -1.02
CA SER A 75 -13.63 3.17 -2.38
C SER A 75 -12.21 3.72 -2.40
N VAL A 76 -11.87 4.65 -1.50
CA VAL A 76 -10.50 5.20 -1.41
C VAL A 76 -9.50 4.10 -1.07
N LEU A 77 -9.81 3.21 -0.12
CA LEU A 77 -8.94 2.10 0.27
C LEU A 77 -8.74 1.11 -0.89
N GLU A 78 -9.81 0.76 -1.61
CA GLU A 78 -9.73 -0.16 -2.74
C GLU A 78 -9.02 0.44 -3.94
N GLU A 79 -9.23 1.74 -4.19
CA GLU A 79 -8.65 2.40 -5.34
C GLU A 79 -7.20 2.82 -5.15
N HIS A 80 -6.86 3.38 -4.00
CA HIS A 80 -5.54 3.93 -3.76
C HIS A 80 -4.61 3.02 -2.97
N GLY A 81 -5.17 2.08 -2.20
CA GLY A 81 -4.40 1.17 -1.36
C GLY A 81 -4.08 -0.19 -1.97
N ASP A 82 -4.60 -0.49 -3.18
CA ASP A 82 -4.56 -1.83 -3.78
C ASP A 82 -5.05 -2.91 -2.79
N LEU A 83 -6.11 -2.55 -2.08
CA LEU A 83 -6.72 -3.37 -1.04
C LEU A 83 -8.01 -4.01 -1.57
N LYS A 84 -8.36 -5.16 -1.04
CA LYS A 84 -9.66 -5.82 -1.29
C LYS A 84 -10.41 -5.94 0.01
N ILE A 85 -11.53 -5.23 0.10
CA ILE A 85 -12.39 -5.30 1.29
C ILE A 85 -13.14 -6.64 1.27
N ILE A 86 -13.13 -7.34 2.39
CA ILE A 86 -13.89 -8.59 2.54
C ILE A 86 -15.36 -8.26 2.82
N ASP A 87 -16.23 -9.22 2.50
CA ASP A 87 -17.67 -9.12 2.67
C ASP A 87 -18.05 -8.72 4.10
N ASP A 88 -18.86 -7.67 4.23
CA ASP A 88 -19.35 -7.14 5.52
C ASP A 88 -20.13 -8.20 6.30
N VAL A 89 -20.88 -9.09 5.63
CA VAL A 89 -21.59 -10.20 6.27
C VAL A 89 -20.64 -11.14 7.02
N ARG A 90 -19.44 -11.36 6.46
CA ARG A 90 -18.41 -12.16 7.11
C ARG A 90 -17.85 -11.48 8.36
N VAL A 91 -17.64 -10.16 8.30
CA VAL A 91 -17.17 -9.35 9.44
C VAL A 91 -18.23 -9.34 10.54
N GLU A 92 -19.49 -9.07 10.20
CA GLU A 92 -20.61 -9.07 11.14
C GLU A 92 -20.81 -10.42 11.81
N ARG A 93 -20.73 -11.52 11.06
CA ARG A 93 -20.83 -12.87 11.60
C ARG A 93 -19.72 -13.16 12.61
N ALA A 94 -18.51 -12.72 12.34
CA ALA A 94 -17.39 -12.86 13.26
C ALA A 94 -17.63 -12.05 14.55
N LEU A 95 -18.01 -10.78 14.43
CA LEU A 95 -18.30 -9.91 15.58
C LEU A 95 -19.47 -10.41 16.43
N ASN A 96 -20.45 -11.08 15.82
CA ASN A 96 -21.60 -11.66 16.51
C ASN A 96 -21.29 -13.01 17.18
N SER A 97 -20.11 -13.58 16.99
CA SER A 97 -19.72 -14.79 17.68
C SER A 97 -19.43 -14.52 19.16
N SER A 98 -19.57 -15.55 20.01
CA SER A 98 -19.27 -15.44 21.43
C SER A 98 -17.81 -15.04 21.72
N GLN A 99 -16.89 -15.45 20.86
CA GLN A 99 -15.47 -15.14 20.95
C GLN A 99 -15.19 -13.63 20.89
N PHE A 100 -15.93 -12.89 20.03
CA PHE A 100 -15.73 -11.46 19.83
C PHE A 100 -16.83 -10.58 20.45
N ALA A 101 -17.71 -11.15 21.29
CA ALA A 101 -18.72 -10.38 22.01
C ALA A 101 -18.13 -9.25 22.89
N PRO A 102 -17.01 -9.45 23.59
CA PRO A 102 -16.35 -8.35 24.34
C PRO A 102 -15.86 -7.24 23.41
N LEU A 103 -15.24 -7.59 22.27
CA LEU A 103 -14.80 -6.61 21.27
C LEU A 103 -15.99 -5.81 20.75
N ARG A 104 -17.09 -6.46 20.34
CA ARG A 104 -18.29 -5.76 19.86
C ARG A 104 -18.80 -4.77 20.91
N THR A 105 -18.95 -5.20 22.16
CA THR A 105 -19.40 -4.35 23.25
C THR A 105 -18.47 -3.15 23.48
N SER A 106 -17.16 -3.35 23.36
CA SER A 106 -16.17 -2.29 23.48
C SER A 106 -16.24 -1.31 22.32
N LEU A 107 -16.42 -1.81 21.08
CA LEU A 107 -16.59 -0.96 19.90
C LEU A 107 -17.87 -0.12 19.96
N GLU A 108 -18.97 -0.65 20.51
CA GLU A 108 -20.22 0.07 20.69
C GLU A 108 -20.13 1.16 21.78
N LYS A 109 -19.37 0.92 22.84
CA LYS A 109 -19.24 1.82 24.00
C LYS A 109 -18.13 2.85 23.85
N ASN A 110 -17.02 2.49 23.21
CA ASN A 110 -15.83 3.34 23.13
C ASN A 110 -15.89 4.29 21.94
N LYS A 111 -15.85 5.59 22.26
CA LYS A 111 -15.51 6.60 21.25
C LYS A 111 -14.08 6.33 20.81
N LEU A 112 -13.80 6.21 19.52
CA LEU A 112 -12.46 5.94 18.95
C LEU A 112 -11.34 6.90 19.44
N ARG A 113 -11.67 7.89 20.25
CA ARG A 113 -10.73 8.81 20.89
C ARG A 113 -9.79 8.13 21.89
N ARG A 114 -10.18 6.98 22.47
CA ARG A 114 -9.34 6.19 23.38
C ARG A 114 -9.50 4.73 23.04
N ILE A 115 -8.64 4.25 22.16
CA ILE A 115 -8.46 2.82 21.97
C ILE A 115 -7.36 2.43 22.92
N ASP A 116 -7.70 1.58 23.89
CA ASP A 116 -6.75 0.96 24.79
C ASP A 116 -6.06 -0.24 24.13
N ASP A 117 -4.97 -0.71 24.72
CA ASP A 117 -4.19 -1.83 24.20
C ASP A 117 -5.00 -3.12 24.11
N GLU A 118 -6.01 -3.29 24.97
CA GLU A 118 -6.88 -4.45 24.96
C GLU A 118 -7.77 -4.46 23.71
N LEU A 119 -8.39 -3.32 23.37
CA LEU A 119 -9.20 -3.18 22.17
C LEU A 119 -8.37 -3.42 20.90
N VAL A 120 -7.13 -2.90 20.87
CA VAL A 120 -6.20 -3.16 19.77
C VAL A 120 -5.91 -4.65 19.65
N SER A 121 -5.58 -5.31 20.76
CA SER A 121 -5.29 -6.75 20.79
C SER A 121 -6.47 -7.58 20.30
N GLN A 122 -7.68 -7.31 20.77
CA GLN A 122 -8.90 -8.01 20.33
C GLN A 122 -9.20 -7.74 18.84
N THR A 123 -8.96 -6.54 18.36
CA THR A 123 -9.11 -6.18 16.94
C THR A 123 -8.14 -6.97 16.07
N ILE A 124 -6.89 -7.12 16.52
CA ILE A 124 -5.88 -7.92 15.80
C ILE A 124 -6.27 -9.41 15.77
N GLU A 125 -6.79 -9.95 16.89
CA GLU A 125 -7.27 -11.34 16.91
C GLU A 125 -8.46 -11.56 15.96
N LEU A 126 -9.36 -10.58 15.83
CA LEU A 126 -10.40 -10.60 14.80
C LEU A 126 -9.81 -10.67 13.40
N GLY A 127 -8.76 -9.86 13.12
CA GLY A 127 -8.06 -9.87 11.85
C GLY A 127 -7.41 -11.21 11.52
N LYS A 128 -6.78 -11.85 12.48
CA LYS A 128 -6.22 -13.19 12.33
C LYS A 128 -7.31 -14.22 12.03
N TRP A 129 -8.41 -14.17 12.73
CA TRP A 129 -9.56 -15.06 12.53
C TRP A 129 -10.16 -14.88 11.13
N LEU A 130 -10.31 -13.63 10.68
CA LEU A 130 -10.79 -13.29 9.34
C LEU A 130 -9.77 -13.58 8.23
N ARG A 131 -8.51 -13.86 8.59
CA ARG A 131 -7.37 -14.05 7.67
C ARG A 131 -7.17 -12.84 6.76
N VAL A 132 -7.24 -11.65 7.33
CA VAL A 132 -6.99 -10.39 6.63
C VAL A 132 -5.63 -9.82 7.05
N ARG A 133 -5.05 -9.02 6.18
CA ARG A 133 -3.78 -8.35 6.47
C ARG A 133 -3.95 -7.06 7.25
N TYR A 134 -5.08 -6.39 7.03
CA TYR A 134 -5.40 -5.13 7.68
C TYR A 134 -6.82 -5.14 8.22
N ILE A 135 -7.03 -4.40 9.31
CA ILE A 135 -8.35 -4.03 9.82
C ILE A 135 -8.47 -2.52 9.83
N VAL A 136 -9.58 -2.03 9.33
CA VAL A 136 -9.94 -0.61 9.35
C VAL A 136 -11.10 -0.40 10.30
N LEU A 137 -10.87 0.39 11.34
CA LEU A 137 -11.93 0.89 12.22
C LEU A 137 -12.31 2.30 11.77
N MET A 138 -13.60 2.54 11.55
CA MET A 138 -14.10 3.84 11.11
C MET A 138 -15.14 4.39 12.07
N SER A 139 -15.09 5.69 12.34
CA SER A 139 -16.16 6.42 13.03
C SER A 139 -16.54 7.70 12.31
N VAL A 140 -17.80 8.09 12.47
CA VAL A 140 -18.32 9.39 12.05
C VAL A 140 -18.85 10.06 13.30
N GLN A 141 -18.13 11.10 13.77
CA GLN A 141 -18.31 11.66 15.11
C GLN A 141 -19.23 12.88 15.18
N SER A 142 -19.62 13.46 14.05
CA SER A 142 -20.47 14.64 14.02
C SER A 142 -21.63 14.48 13.06
N SER A 143 -22.71 15.18 13.35
CA SER A 143 -23.79 15.35 12.39
C SER A 143 -23.29 16.16 11.19
N PRO A 144 -23.83 15.91 10.00
CA PRO A 144 -23.49 16.70 8.83
C PRO A 144 -23.77 18.18 9.10
N ARG A 145 -22.80 19.02 8.83
CA ARG A 145 -22.95 20.47 8.90
C ARG A 145 -23.18 20.98 7.49
N LYS A 146 -24.26 21.74 7.31
CA LYS A 146 -24.53 22.40 6.04
C LYS A 146 -23.48 23.48 5.79
N VAL A 147 -22.76 23.38 4.69
CA VAL A 147 -21.73 24.34 4.27
C VAL A 147 -22.31 25.32 3.26
N SER A 148 -23.13 24.81 2.33
CA SER A 148 -23.86 25.60 1.34
C SER A 148 -25.24 24.99 1.05
N SER A 149 -25.97 25.49 0.07
CA SER A 149 -27.27 24.93 -0.32
C SER A 149 -27.20 23.47 -0.76
N THR A 150 -26.10 23.07 -1.31
CA THR A 150 -25.86 21.70 -1.89
C THR A 150 -24.78 20.91 -1.18
N GLU A 151 -24.00 21.53 -0.30
CA GLU A 151 -22.82 20.91 0.30
C GLU A 151 -23.02 20.63 1.78
N TRP A 152 -22.58 19.44 2.19
CA TRP A 152 -22.61 18.97 3.57
C TRP A 152 -21.22 18.50 3.97
N SER A 153 -20.79 18.86 5.16
CA SER A 153 -19.54 18.37 5.73
C SER A 153 -19.81 17.39 6.88
N THR A 154 -19.05 16.32 6.92
CA THR A 154 -19.11 15.31 7.99
C THR A 154 -17.71 14.98 8.44
N TYR A 155 -17.48 14.98 9.75
CA TYR A 155 -16.20 14.61 10.32
C TYR A 155 -16.06 13.09 10.37
N ILE A 156 -15.04 12.57 9.70
CA ILE A 156 -14.75 11.13 9.60
C ILE A 156 -13.37 10.87 10.18
N SER A 157 -13.26 9.85 11.03
CA SER A 157 -11.97 9.31 11.41
C SER A 157 -11.91 7.82 11.12
N PHE A 158 -10.75 7.35 10.69
CA PHE A 158 -10.49 5.94 10.55
C PHE A 158 -9.08 5.58 11.03
N ARG A 159 -8.95 4.35 11.50
CA ARG A 159 -7.69 3.77 11.96
C ARG A 159 -7.46 2.47 11.25
N ILE A 160 -6.24 2.24 10.80
CA ILE A 160 -5.86 1.05 10.08
C ILE A 160 -4.78 0.33 10.87
N TYR A 161 -5.04 -0.92 11.19
CA TYR A 161 -4.11 -1.79 11.90
C TYR A 161 -3.62 -2.89 10.99
N ARG A 162 -2.32 -3.09 10.97
CA ARG A 162 -1.72 -4.25 10.35
C ARG A 162 -1.78 -5.43 11.32
N VAL A 163 -2.39 -6.53 10.90
CA VAL A 163 -2.62 -7.71 11.73
C VAL A 163 -1.32 -8.37 12.20
N GLU A 164 -0.27 -8.33 11.36
CA GLU A 164 1.03 -8.93 11.68
C GLU A 164 1.92 -8.06 12.59
N ASP A 165 1.77 -6.74 12.53
CA ASP A 165 2.59 -5.79 13.31
C ASP A 165 1.79 -4.51 13.61
N PRO A 166 0.93 -4.55 14.64
CA PRO A 166 0.02 -3.44 14.96
C PRO A 166 0.75 -2.17 15.40
N VAL A 167 1.89 -2.31 16.08
CA VAL A 167 2.59 -1.18 16.70
C VAL A 167 3.27 -0.27 15.67
N LYS A 168 3.78 -0.84 14.57
CA LYS A 168 4.57 -0.09 13.57
C LYS A 168 3.76 0.47 12.41
N ASN A 169 2.50 0.08 12.25
CA ASN A 169 1.72 0.38 11.06
C ASN A 169 0.30 0.88 11.36
N GLU A 170 0.11 1.49 12.51
CA GLU A 170 -1.12 2.23 12.77
C GLU A 170 -1.16 3.47 11.88
N MET A 171 -2.23 3.61 11.13
CA MET A 171 -2.57 4.83 10.41
C MET A 171 -3.83 5.41 11.03
N ASN A 172 -3.66 6.55 11.68
CA ASN A 172 -4.79 7.35 12.15
C ASN A 172 -5.00 8.49 11.17
N HIS A 173 -6.20 8.64 10.67
CA HIS A 173 -6.56 9.76 9.83
C HIS A 173 -7.92 10.30 10.22
N GLU A 174 -7.97 11.62 10.35
CA GLU A 174 -9.19 12.37 10.65
C GLU A 174 -9.35 13.45 9.59
N PHE A 175 -10.51 13.53 8.97
CA PHE A 175 -10.80 14.55 7.97
C PHE A 175 -12.27 14.95 7.99
N THR A 176 -12.54 16.13 7.48
CA THR A 176 -13.89 16.58 7.23
C THR A 176 -14.26 16.23 5.80
N TYR A 177 -15.21 15.33 5.64
CA TYR A 177 -15.72 14.96 4.34
C TYR A 177 -16.79 15.98 3.92
N VAL A 178 -16.56 16.65 2.83
CA VAL A 178 -17.54 17.53 2.20
C VAL A 178 -18.23 16.72 1.10
N PHE A 179 -19.54 16.55 1.23
CA PHE A 179 -20.36 15.88 0.22
C PHE A 179 -20.58 16.85 -0.96
N SER A 180 -19.55 17.21 -1.63
CA SER A 180 -19.54 17.91 -2.92
C SER A 180 -18.70 17.10 -3.90
N GLU A 181 -18.86 17.36 -5.18
CA GLU A 181 -18.07 16.73 -6.25
C GLU A 181 -16.59 17.19 -6.25
N SER A 182 -16.04 17.66 -5.12
CA SER A 182 -14.66 18.13 -5.11
C SER A 182 -13.71 16.94 -5.24
N SER A 183 -13.00 16.87 -6.36
CA SER A 183 -11.96 15.90 -6.64
C SER A 183 -10.79 15.96 -5.65
N ASP A 184 -10.61 17.09 -5.00
CA ASP A 184 -9.43 17.37 -4.17
C ASP A 184 -9.32 16.48 -2.94
N LEU A 185 -10.44 16.27 -2.23
CA LEU A 185 -10.46 15.40 -1.05
C LEU A 185 -10.16 13.94 -1.40
N TRP A 186 -10.66 13.47 -2.54
CA TRP A 186 -10.40 12.13 -3.05
C TRP A 186 -8.91 11.92 -3.28
N GLU A 187 -8.25 12.86 -3.95
CA GLU A 187 -6.81 12.80 -4.21
C GLU A 187 -5.97 12.98 -2.94
N GLU A 188 -6.37 13.84 -2.03
CA GLU A 188 -5.70 14.05 -0.74
C GLU A 188 -5.71 12.76 0.10
N VAL A 189 -6.89 12.20 0.36
CA VAL A 189 -7.04 10.95 1.12
C VAL A 189 -6.41 9.79 0.37
N GLY A 190 -6.55 9.74 -0.95
CA GLY A 190 -5.89 8.76 -1.82
C GLY A 190 -4.38 8.81 -1.71
N GLY A 191 -3.79 10.00 -1.67
CA GLY A 191 -2.35 10.20 -1.46
C GLY A 191 -1.86 9.64 -0.12
N LEU A 192 -2.62 9.87 0.95
CA LEU A 192 -2.33 9.32 2.27
C LEU A 192 -2.41 7.79 2.28
N VAL A 193 -3.43 7.22 1.65
CA VAL A 193 -3.61 5.76 1.53
C VAL A 193 -2.47 5.16 0.74
N ARG A 194 -2.10 5.71 -0.43
CA ARG A 194 -0.94 5.25 -1.22
C ARG A 194 0.36 5.28 -0.41
N GLY A 195 0.58 6.33 0.37
CA GLY A 195 1.76 6.45 1.22
C GLY A 195 1.85 5.36 2.30
N ARG A 196 0.72 4.85 2.78
CA ARG A 196 0.65 3.81 3.82
C ARG A 196 0.51 2.40 3.26
N PHE A 197 -0.14 2.25 2.13
CA PHE A 197 -0.34 0.97 1.43
C PHE A 197 0.33 1.03 0.05
N PRO A 198 1.66 1.02 0.00
CA PRO A 198 2.35 1.00 -1.27
C PRO A 198 1.99 -0.26 -2.04
N LEU A 199 1.82 -0.10 -3.35
CA LEU A 199 1.61 -1.23 -4.25
C LEU A 199 2.78 -2.20 -4.11
N GLY A 200 2.49 -3.43 -3.73
CA GLY A 200 3.50 -4.42 -3.37
C GLY A 200 3.61 -5.55 -4.39
N GLY A 201 4.83 -5.85 -4.82
CA GLY A 201 5.15 -6.97 -5.69
C GLY A 201 6.53 -7.53 -5.40
N PHE A 202 7.01 -8.38 -6.31
CA PHE A 202 8.30 -9.05 -6.19
C PHE A 202 9.05 -9.02 -7.52
N ILE A 203 10.37 -9.01 -7.43
CA ILE A 203 11.23 -9.26 -8.59
C ILE A 203 11.14 -10.75 -8.92
N VAL A 204 10.65 -11.06 -10.12
CA VAL A 204 10.45 -12.45 -10.57
C VAL A 204 11.54 -12.90 -11.55
N GLU A 205 12.23 -11.95 -12.16
CA GLU A 205 13.28 -12.23 -13.14
C GLU A 205 14.26 -11.06 -13.21
N SER A 206 15.53 -11.33 -13.45
CA SER A 206 16.55 -10.33 -13.73
C SER A 206 17.35 -10.66 -14.98
N ARG A 207 17.82 -9.62 -15.69
CA ARG A 207 18.58 -9.73 -16.94
C ARG A 207 19.72 -8.71 -17.01
N ALA A 208 20.73 -9.02 -17.82
CA ALA A 208 21.87 -8.15 -18.11
C ALA A 208 22.59 -7.66 -16.84
N ASN A 209 23.01 -8.59 -15.99
CA ASN A 209 23.62 -8.29 -14.70
C ASN A 209 22.72 -7.38 -13.84
N ARG A 210 21.45 -7.72 -13.77
CA ARG A 210 20.41 -7.01 -12.99
C ARG A 210 20.20 -5.55 -13.41
N LEU A 211 20.56 -5.22 -14.65
CA LEU A 211 20.19 -3.94 -15.23
C LEU A 211 18.67 -3.85 -15.39
N TYR A 212 18.06 -4.95 -15.86
CA TYR A 212 16.63 -5.07 -16.05
C TYR A 212 16.06 -6.10 -15.09
N VAL A 213 14.97 -5.75 -14.44
CA VAL A 213 14.23 -6.66 -13.56
C VAL A 213 12.76 -6.67 -13.96
N ARG A 214 12.14 -7.86 -13.96
CA ARG A 214 10.70 -8.01 -14.13
C ARG A 214 10.04 -8.09 -12.77
N VAL A 215 9.01 -7.26 -12.59
CA VAL A 215 8.21 -7.18 -11.37
C VAL A 215 6.80 -7.66 -11.68
N ASN A 216 6.19 -8.45 -10.79
CA ASN A 216 4.80 -8.92 -10.91
C ASN A 216 3.76 -7.84 -10.54
N LEU A 217 4.00 -6.62 -10.97
CA LEU A 217 3.10 -5.48 -10.86
C LEU A 217 2.94 -4.88 -12.26
N GLY A 218 1.71 -4.71 -12.70
CA GLY A 218 1.38 -4.16 -14.01
C GLY A 218 0.23 -3.15 -13.94
N ARG A 219 -0.40 -2.87 -15.08
CA ARG A 219 -1.53 -1.92 -15.18
C ARG A 219 -2.71 -2.33 -14.31
N LEU A 220 -2.96 -3.64 -14.15
CA LEU A 220 -4.00 -4.15 -13.26
C LEU A 220 -3.76 -3.76 -11.79
N SER A 221 -2.51 -3.55 -11.40
CA SER A 221 -2.11 -2.99 -10.11
C SER A 221 -1.90 -1.46 -10.16
N ARG A 222 -2.44 -0.78 -11.20
CA ARG A 222 -2.32 0.69 -11.40
C ARG A 222 -0.90 1.22 -11.47
N ILE A 223 0.03 0.38 -11.89
CA ILE A 223 1.40 0.79 -12.16
C ILE A 223 1.44 1.60 -13.47
N THR A 224 2.22 2.67 -13.44
CA THR A 224 2.46 3.52 -14.59
C THR A 224 3.94 3.49 -15.00
N GLU A 225 4.22 3.85 -16.26
CA GLU A 225 5.59 4.04 -16.71
C GLU A 225 6.25 5.19 -15.96
N ASP A 226 7.57 5.13 -15.84
CA ASP A 226 8.42 6.07 -15.14
C ASP A 226 8.23 6.11 -13.60
N GLN A 227 7.33 5.31 -13.03
CA GLN A 227 7.14 5.23 -11.59
C GLN A 227 8.40 4.67 -10.92
N VAL A 228 8.81 5.31 -9.81
CA VAL A 228 9.97 4.86 -9.01
C VAL A 228 9.47 4.03 -7.83
N CYS A 229 10.00 2.81 -7.75
CA CYS A 229 9.63 1.86 -6.70
C CYS A 229 10.86 1.53 -5.85
N LYS A 230 10.65 1.30 -4.55
CA LYS A 230 11.70 0.88 -3.61
C LYS A 230 11.80 -0.63 -3.57
N ILE A 231 13.02 -1.14 -3.40
CA ILE A 231 13.33 -2.57 -3.34
C ILE A 231 13.71 -2.92 -1.90
N PHE A 232 13.15 -4.02 -1.39
CA PHE A 232 13.38 -4.51 -0.03
C PHE A 232 13.69 -5.99 -0.03
N ARG A 233 14.60 -6.40 0.83
CA ARG A 233 14.86 -7.81 1.14
C ARG A 233 14.13 -8.21 2.40
N ARG A 234 13.49 -9.36 2.34
CA ARG A 234 12.94 -10.01 3.54
C ARG A 234 14.08 -10.70 4.30
N VAL A 235 14.20 -10.37 5.58
CA VAL A 235 15.19 -10.96 6.48
C VAL A 235 14.50 -11.47 7.74
N VAL A 236 14.97 -12.61 8.23
CA VAL A 236 14.53 -13.14 9.53
C VAL A 236 15.33 -12.43 10.62
N LYS A 237 14.64 -11.79 11.56
CA LYS A 237 15.28 -11.24 12.76
C LYS A 237 14.71 -11.89 14.00
N GLU A 238 15.60 -12.31 14.89
CA GLU A 238 15.23 -12.79 16.21
C GLU A 238 15.35 -11.64 17.22
N LYS A 239 14.27 -11.41 17.94
CA LYS A 239 14.21 -10.43 19.04
C LYS A 239 13.90 -11.18 20.34
N LYS A 240 14.55 -10.80 21.44
CA LYS A 240 14.16 -11.27 22.76
C LYS A 240 12.88 -10.54 23.17
N GLY A 241 11.81 -11.29 23.37
CA GLY A 241 10.59 -10.76 23.95
C GLY A 241 10.78 -10.35 25.41
N SER A 242 9.86 -9.57 25.94
CA SER A 242 9.87 -9.11 27.35
C SER A 242 9.87 -10.26 28.38
N ASN A 243 9.41 -11.43 27.97
CA ASN A 243 9.40 -12.68 28.75
C ASN A 243 10.64 -13.57 28.53
N GLY A 244 11.70 -13.06 27.88
CA GLY A 244 12.94 -13.77 27.59
C GLY A 244 12.85 -14.80 26.44
N LYS A 245 11.67 -15.04 25.86
CA LYS A 245 11.51 -15.94 24.71
C LYS A 245 11.95 -15.25 23.42
N ALA A 246 12.62 -16.00 22.54
CA ALA A 246 12.95 -15.52 21.22
C ALA A 246 11.66 -15.37 20.39
N ILE A 247 11.49 -14.20 19.78
CA ILE A 247 10.42 -13.90 18.83
C ILE A 247 11.08 -13.73 17.47
N THR A 248 10.72 -14.62 16.55
CA THR A 248 11.17 -14.53 15.16
C THR A 248 10.22 -13.63 14.37
N SER A 249 10.75 -12.59 13.72
CA SER A 249 9.99 -11.69 12.86
C SER A 249 10.63 -11.56 11.48
N ILE A 250 9.80 -11.39 10.43
CA ILE A 250 10.27 -11.05 9.10
C ILE A 250 10.30 -9.52 9.01
N GLU A 251 11.49 -8.97 8.78
CA GLU A 251 11.68 -7.55 8.56
C GLU A 251 12.05 -7.27 7.09
N PHE A 252 11.92 -6.01 6.68
CA PHE A 252 12.20 -5.57 5.31
C PHE A 252 13.37 -4.59 5.33
N ASP A 253 14.53 -5.03 4.89
CA ASP A 253 15.70 -4.20 4.74
C ASP A 253 15.71 -3.55 3.35
N ARG A 254 15.83 -2.22 3.30
CA ARG A 254 15.86 -1.49 2.03
C ARG A 254 17.16 -1.77 1.29
N ILE A 255 17.04 -2.26 0.04
CA ILE A 255 18.18 -2.59 -0.84
C ILE A 255 18.48 -1.46 -1.82
N GLY A 256 17.42 -0.86 -2.39
CA GLY A 256 17.59 0.15 -3.42
C GLY A 256 16.27 0.65 -3.98
N HIS A 257 16.32 1.06 -5.23
CA HIS A 257 15.15 1.46 -6.00
C HIS A 257 15.31 1.07 -7.48
N LEU A 258 14.20 1.07 -8.19
CA LEU A 258 14.13 0.86 -9.63
C LEU A 258 13.15 1.87 -10.25
N LYS A 259 13.30 2.14 -11.54
CA LYS A 259 12.37 2.92 -12.32
C LYS A 259 11.67 2.00 -13.31
N LEU A 260 10.33 1.99 -13.29
CA LEU A 260 9.52 1.12 -14.14
C LEU A 260 9.45 1.64 -15.57
N PHE A 261 9.41 0.71 -16.52
CA PHE A 261 9.16 0.94 -17.94
C PHE A 261 8.49 -0.30 -18.53
N ASN A 262 7.98 -0.22 -19.76
CA ASN A 262 7.31 -1.31 -20.44
C ASN A 262 6.29 -2.02 -19.55
N VAL A 263 5.29 -1.26 -19.09
CA VAL A 263 4.24 -1.72 -18.20
C VAL A 263 3.19 -2.50 -19.00
N GLN A 264 3.04 -3.79 -18.68
CA GLN A 264 2.03 -4.69 -19.23
C GLN A 264 0.84 -4.80 -18.27
N GLU A 265 -0.12 -5.69 -18.54
CA GLU A 265 -1.31 -5.85 -17.70
C GLU A 265 -0.97 -6.34 -16.28
N ASP A 266 -0.17 -7.41 -16.17
CA ASP A 266 0.13 -8.13 -14.92
C ASP A 266 1.58 -8.00 -14.44
N PHE A 267 2.46 -7.43 -15.26
CA PHE A 267 3.87 -7.22 -14.92
C PHE A 267 4.42 -5.92 -15.53
N SER A 268 5.57 -5.53 -15.03
CA SER A 268 6.37 -4.44 -15.61
C SER A 268 7.84 -4.77 -15.59
N TRP A 269 8.61 -4.11 -16.43
CA TRP A 269 10.06 -4.11 -16.36
C TRP A 269 10.56 -2.86 -15.65
N GLY A 270 11.63 -3.02 -14.88
CA GLY A 270 12.29 -1.93 -14.18
C GLY A 270 13.77 -1.85 -14.52
N ILE A 271 14.30 -0.63 -14.58
CA ILE A 271 15.74 -0.37 -14.69
C ILE A 271 16.29 -0.11 -13.28
N VAL A 272 17.35 -0.85 -12.96
CA VAL A 272 18.04 -0.72 -11.68
C VAL A 272 19.31 0.11 -11.86
N PRO A 273 19.50 1.18 -11.08
CA PRO A 273 20.75 1.94 -11.06
C PRO A 273 21.97 1.06 -10.73
N SER A 274 23.12 1.37 -11.32
CA SER A 274 24.33 0.55 -11.25
C SER A 274 24.79 0.23 -9.82
N ASN A 275 24.63 1.18 -8.91
CA ASN A 275 25.05 1.05 -7.52
C ASN A 275 24.22 0.05 -6.69
N PHE A 276 23.04 -0.38 -7.19
CA PHE A 276 22.18 -1.36 -6.49
C PHE A 276 22.17 -2.74 -7.14
N ARG A 277 22.65 -2.89 -8.38
CA ARG A 277 22.54 -4.13 -9.15
C ARG A 277 23.13 -5.34 -8.43
N THR A 278 24.29 -5.19 -7.80
CA THR A 278 24.97 -6.30 -7.10
C THR A 278 24.20 -6.81 -5.88
N ALA A 279 23.34 -5.96 -5.30
CA ALA A 279 22.57 -6.30 -4.11
C ALA A 279 21.23 -6.98 -4.41
N ILE A 280 20.68 -6.85 -5.62
CA ILE A 280 19.31 -7.29 -5.95
C ILE A 280 19.27 -8.78 -6.25
N LEU A 281 18.20 -9.44 -5.79
CA LEU A 281 17.91 -10.85 -6.00
C LEU A 281 16.47 -11.07 -6.47
N ASN A 282 16.24 -12.13 -7.23
CA ASN A 282 14.91 -12.60 -7.55
C ASN A 282 14.20 -13.01 -6.26
N GLY A 283 12.97 -12.55 -6.04
CA GLY A 283 12.23 -12.70 -4.80
C GLY A 283 12.31 -11.51 -3.84
N ASP A 284 13.17 -10.50 -4.12
CA ASP A 284 13.15 -9.25 -3.38
C ASP A 284 11.80 -8.54 -3.58
N ALA A 285 11.27 -7.97 -2.50
CA ALA A 285 9.99 -7.25 -2.53
C ALA A 285 10.15 -5.86 -3.16
N VAL A 286 9.18 -5.45 -3.95
CA VAL A 286 9.11 -4.13 -4.58
C VAL A 286 7.89 -3.39 -4.04
N ARG A 287 8.05 -2.11 -3.70
CA ARG A 287 6.96 -1.24 -3.23
C ARG A 287 6.96 0.06 -4.01
N CYS A 288 5.84 0.33 -4.68
CA CYS A 288 5.59 1.54 -5.46
C CYS A 288 4.62 2.45 -4.69
N TYR A 289 4.90 3.75 -4.68
CA TYR A 289 4.14 4.75 -3.90
C TYR A 289 3.46 5.72 -4.85
#